data_2ef627d2b9bb4d3ab9a46419a2c25eb1
#
_entry.id   2ef627d2b9bb4d3ab9a46419a2c25eb1
#
_cell.length_a   1.000
_cell.length_b   1.000
_cell.length_c   1.000
_cell.angle_alpha   90.00
_cell.angle_beta   90.00
_cell.angle_gamma   90.00
#
_symmetry.space_group_name_H-M   'P 1'
#
loop_
_entity.id
_entity.type
_entity.pdbx_description
1 polymer ?
#
loop_
_entity_poly.entity_id
_entity_poly.type
_entity_poly.pdbx_seq_one_letter_code
_entity_poly.pdbx_strand_id
1 'polypeptide(L)'
;SNLFLRDLVMALRWVRDNIGAFGGDPANVTIFGESAGAHAVATLLAVPAAEGLFAQAICESPASGLVSGPETAAKIADKFATLLGAGADNGAETLMQARPRDLVDALDTLLARSLTEMDGAFSLGPTYGDELLPEDPVAAMRAGAAHKVPLIVGTNADEGRLFTRFMKLLPTTEPAIERLLSGADPQARERITAAYPGYPRADACVALGGDFAFGTAAWQIAEAHTAHAPTYVYRYDYAPRTLHWSGLGATHATELLAVFDIYRTRFGSALTAAMDRRSALTVSRDLQARWRGFSRTGVPGDDWPRYTDSERPVLVFDRRTRVEYDPHAHRRTAWEGFSLASR
;
A
#
# COMPACT_ATOMS: atom_id res chain seq x y z
N SER A 1 -12.86 17.83 4.77
CA SER A 1 -12.00 16.88 4.05
C SER A 1 -11.78 15.61 4.87
N ASN A 2 -11.24 14.57 4.26
CA ASN A 2 -10.78 13.34 4.90
C ASN A 2 -11.87 12.61 5.75
N LEU A 3 -13.11 12.53 5.26
CA LEU A 3 -14.21 11.92 6.02
C LEU A 3 -13.89 10.48 6.46
N PHE A 4 -13.34 9.66 5.57
CA PHE A 4 -12.99 8.27 5.89
C PHE A 4 -11.90 8.17 6.99
N LEU A 5 -10.95 9.10 7.08
CA LEU A 5 -9.99 9.14 8.19
C LEU A 5 -10.69 9.53 9.51
N ARG A 6 -11.67 10.42 9.47
CA ARG A 6 -12.50 10.77 10.65
C ARG A 6 -13.28 9.55 11.12
N ASP A 7 -13.84 8.77 10.21
CA ASP A 7 -14.55 7.53 10.52
C ASP A 7 -13.60 6.49 11.14
N LEU A 8 -12.38 6.34 10.62
CA LEU A 8 -11.37 5.43 11.19
C LEU A 8 -10.94 5.88 12.61
N VAL A 9 -10.71 7.16 12.82
CA VAL A 9 -10.41 7.71 14.17
C VAL A 9 -11.59 7.48 15.11
N MET A 10 -12.82 7.69 14.66
CA MET A 10 -14.01 7.40 15.44
C MET A 10 -14.14 5.92 15.79
N ALA A 11 -13.90 5.02 14.84
CA ALA A 11 -13.88 3.59 15.07
C ALA A 11 -12.81 3.18 16.11
N LEU A 12 -11.62 3.75 16.04
CA LEU A 12 -10.55 3.49 17.01
C LEU A 12 -10.92 4.02 18.42
N ARG A 13 -11.55 5.18 18.50
CA ARG A 13 -12.09 5.69 19.78
C ARG A 13 -13.16 4.76 20.35
N TRP A 14 -14.06 4.26 19.50
CA TRP A 14 -15.04 3.27 19.91
C TRP A 14 -14.37 1.99 20.45
N VAL A 15 -13.34 1.49 19.76
CA VAL A 15 -12.56 0.33 20.25
C VAL A 15 -11.96 0.63 21.62
N ARG A 16 -11.27 1.75 21.78
CA ARG A 16 -10.70 2.17 23.08
C ARG A 16 -11.74 2.17 24.20
N ASP A 17 -12.92 2.72 23.93
CA ASP A 17 -13.96 2.94 24.94
C ASP A 17 -14.76 1.67 25.26
N ASN A 18 -14.79 0.68 24.35
CA ASN A 18 -15.68 -0.47 24.46
C ASN A 18 -15.00 -1.85 24.49
N ILE A 19 -13.77 -1.98 23.93
CA ILE A 19 -13.19 -3.32 23.69
C ILE A 19 -12.94 -4.13 24.98
N GLY A 20 -12.79 -3.45 26.10
CA GLY A 20 -12.67 -4.10 27.42
C GLY A 20 -13.88 -4.95 27.78
N ALA A 21 -15.10 -4.52 27.38
CA ALA A 21 -16.32 -5.30 27.60
C ALA A 21 -16.37 -6.60 26.78
N PHE A 22 -15.55 -6.70 25.73
CA PHE A 22 -15.40 -7.89 24.89
C PHE A 22 -14.17 -8.73 25.26
N GLY A 23 -13.47 -8.38 26.35
CA GLY A 23 -12.25 -9.08 26.80
C GLY A 23 -10.97 -8.66 26.08
N GLY A 24 -11.01 -7.57 25.29
CA GLY A 24 -9.83 -6.97 24.67
C GLY A 24 -9.14 -5.96 25.58
N ASP A 25 -7.90 -5.61 25.20
CA ASP A 25 -7.09 -4.59 25.89
C ASP A 25 -7.02 -3.32 25.04
N PRO A 26 -7.63 -2.20 25.47
CA PRO A 26 -7.58 -0.94 24.76
C PRO A 26 -6.17 -0.34 24.64
N ALA A 27 -5.22 -0.75 25.50
CA ALA A 27 -3.83 -0.32 25.42
C ALA A 27 -3.00 -1.16 24.43
N ASN A 28 -3.55 -2.27 23.91
CA ASN A 28 -2.86 -3.15 22.97
C ASN A 28 -3.66 -3.36 21.68
N VAL A 29 -3.96 -2.28 20.99
CA VAL A 29 -4.65 -2.28 19.70
C VAL A 29 -3.61 -2.27 18.59
N THR A 30 -3.69 -3.23 17.66
CA THR A 30 -2.90 -3.26 16.43
C THR A 30 -3.78 -2.89 15.25
N ILE A 31 -3.40 -1.87 14.52
CA ILE A 31 -4.04 -1.54 13.23
C ILE A 31 -3.30 -2.24 12.10
N PHE A 32 -4.04 -2.81 11.16
CA PHE A 32 -3.44 -3.41 9.98
C PHE A 32 -4.36 -3.27 8.77
N GLY A 33 -3.76 -3.35 7.59
CA GLY A 33 -4.50 -3.25 6.34
C GLY A 33 -3.65 -3.60 5.13
N GLU A 34 -4.31 -3.95 4.05
CA GLU A 34 -3.72 -4.27 2.77
C GLU A 34 -4.13 -3.24 1.71
N SER A 35 -3.22 -2.93 0.76
CA SER A 35 -3.48 -2.02 -0.35
C SER A 35 -3.91 -0.62 0.12
N ALA A 36 -5.09 -0.16 -0.27
CA ALA A 36 -5.69 1.08 0.24
C ALA A 36 -5.84 1.07 1.77
N GLY A 37 -6.10 -0.09 2.38
CA GLY A 37 -6.12 -0.26 3.83
C GLY A 37 -4.74 -0.06 4.47
N ALA A 38 -3.67 -0.57 3.85
CA ALA A 38 -2.30 -0.33 4.30
C ALA A 38 -1.92 1.15 4.19
N HIS A 39 -2.38 1.80 3.11
CA HIS A 39 -2.20 3.23 2.94
C HIS A 39 -2.95 4.04 4.03
N ALA A 40 -4.19 3.63 4.37
CA ALA A 40 -4.94 4.24 5.47
C ALA A 40 -4.22 4.07 6.81
N VAL A 41 -3.64 2.88 7.08
CA VAL A 41 -2.80 2.63 8.27
C VAL A 41 -1.58 3.54 8.28
N ALA A 42 -0.83 3.62 7.17
CA ALA A 42 0.33 4.52 7.06
C ALA A 42 -0.08 5.99 7.27
N THR A 43 -1.23 6.40 6.74
CA THR A 43 -1.77 7.75 6.94
C THR A 43 -2.14 8.02 8.39
N LEU A 44 -2.78 7.05 9.08
CA LEU A 44 -3.14 7.18 10.51
C LEU A 44 -1.93 7.39 11.41
N LEU A 45 -0.73 6.90 11.02
CA LEU A 45 0.51 7.20 11.75
C LEU A 45 0.83 8.70 11.78
N ALA A 46 0.34 9.48 10.80
CA ALA A 46 0.55 10.93 10.71
C ALA A 46 -0.67 11.77 11.14
N VAL A 47 -1.75 11.14 11.64
CA VAL A 47 -2.96 11.82 12.11
C VAL A 47 -2.87 12.10 13.61
N PRO A 48 -2.71 13.36 14.05
CA PRO A 48 -2.57 13.69 15.48
C PRO A 48 -3.76 13.19 16.33
N ALA A 49 -4.98 13.24 15.78
CA ALA A 49 -6.19 12.78 16.46
C ALA A 49 -6.24 11.27 16.73
N ALA A 50 -5.31 10.48 16.17
CA ALA A 50 -5.16 9.05 16.39
C ALA A 50 -4.11 8.70 17.47
N GLU A 51 -3.49 9.70 18.10
CA GLU A 51 -2.49 9.49 19.16
C GLU A 51 -3.04 8.64 20.30
N GLY A 52 -2.29 7.60 20.67
CA GLY A 52 -2.65 6.68 21.76
C GLY A 52 -3.84 5.76 21.47
N LEU A 53 -4.38 5.74 20.24
CA LEU A 53 -5.49 4.86 19.87
C LEU A 53 -5.03 3.47 19.38
N PHE A 54 -3.74 3.30 19.10
CA PHE A 54 -3.14 2.03 18.73
C PHE A 54 -1.69 1.94 19.22
N ALA A 55 -1.21 0.72 19.40
CA ALA A 55 0.11 0.42 19.95
C ALA A 55 1.08 -0.14 18.88
N GLN A 56 0.57 -0.69 17.78
CA GLN A 56 1.36 -1.24 16.66
C GLN A 56 0.61 -1.04 15.35
N ALA A 57 1.35 -1.07 14.23
CA ALA A 57 0.81 -0.94 12.89
C ALA A 57 1.41 -1.97 11.91
N ILE A 58 0.61 -2.48 10.96
CA ILE A 58 1.06 -3.36 9.88
C ILE A 58 0.51 -2.82 8.56
N CYS A 59 1.40 -2.52 7.61
CA CYS A 59 1.09 -2.04 6.26
C CYS A 59 1.42 -3.13 5.23
N GLU A 60 0.41 -3.80 4.71
CA GLU A 60 0.55 -4.86 3.71
C GLU A 60 0.34 -4.26 2.32
N SER A 61 1.40 -4.11 1.54
CA SER A 61 1.40 -3.49 0.20
C SER A 61 0.80 -2.08 0.17
N PRO A 62 1.34 -1.11 0.93
CA PRO A 62 0.84 0.26 0.91
C PRO A 62 0.97 0.86 -0.49
N ALA A 63 -0.09 1.52 -0.97
CA ALA A 63 -0.09 2.09 -2.30
C ALA A 63 0.54 3.49 -2.33
N SER A 64 1.41 3.75 -3.31
CA SER A 64 1.99 5.07 -3.54
C SER A 64 1.02 6.01 -4.26
N GLY A 65 1.18 7.32 -4.06
CA GLY A 65 0.43 8.34 -4.80
C GLY A 65 -1.05 8.47 -4.43
N LEU A 66 -1.48 7.88 -3.30
CA LEU A 66 -2.85 8.04 -2.80
C LEU A 66 -3.07 9.31 -1.96
N VAL A 67 -2.01 9.98 -1.52
CA VAL A 67 -2.13 11.23 -0.76
C VAL A 67 -1.92 12.41 -1.68
N SER A 68 -2.78 13.39 -1.60
CA SER A 68 -2.73 14.60 -2.43
C SER A 68 -2.56 15.85 -1.59
N GLY A 69 -1.79 16.82 -2.10
CA GLY A 69 -1.79 18.18 -1.58
C GLY A 69 -3.08 18.92 -1.96
N PRO A 70 -3.36 20.08 -1.31
CA PRO A 70 -4.60 20.84 -1.50
C PRO A 70 -4.88 21.21 -2.96
N GLU A 71 -3.84 21.62 -3.70
CA GLU A 71 -3.99 22.03 -5.10
C GLU A 71 -4.38 20.87 -6.02
N THR A 72 -3.76 19.71 -5.86
CA THR A 72 -4.09 18.51 -6.62
C THR A 72 -5.49 18.01 -6.27
N ALA A 73 -5.83 18.01 -4.97
CA ALA A 73 -7.17 17.63 -4.52
C ALA A 73 -8.26 18.55 -5.07
N ALA A 74 -8.01 19.87 -5.15
CA ALA A 74 -8.92 20.82 -5.76
C ALA A 74 -9.14 20.54 -7.27
N LYS A 75 -8.05 20.34 -8.02
CA LYS A 75 -8.15 19.96 -9.44
C LYS A 75 -8.96 18.69 -9.68
N ILE A 76 -8.76 17.66 -8.82
CA ILE A 76 -9.52 16.40 -8.90
C ILE A 76 -11.00 16.64 -8.57
N ALA A 77 -11.29 17.44 -7.54
CA ALA A 77 -12.66 17.79 -7.14
C ALA A 77 -13.39 18.55 -8.26
N ASP A 78 -12.74 19.49 -8.94
CA ASP A 78 -13.30 20.23 -10.06
C ASP A 78 -13.60 19.32 -11.26
N LYS A 79 -12.67 18.42 -11.58
CA LYS A 79 -12.88 17.39 -12.61
C LYS A 79 -14.09 16.50 -12.29
N PHE A 80 -14.17 16.06 -11.03
CA PHE A 80 -15.26 15.19 -10.57
C PHE A 80 -16.62 15.92 -10.62
N ALA A 81 -16.68 17.17 -10.15
CA ALA A 81 -17.87 18.00 -10.23
C ALA A 81 -18.31 18.25 -11.68
N THR A 82 -17.34 18.47 -12.58
CA THR A 82 -17.61 18.64 -14.02
C THR A 82 -18.23 17.38 -14.63
N LEU A 83 -17.80 16.20 -14.24
CA LEU A 83 -18.41 14.93 -14.69
C LEU A 83 -19.87 14.78 -14.24
N LEU A 84 -20.25 15.45 -13.17
CA LEU A 84 -21.64 15.51 -12.67
C LEU A 84 -22.44 16.65 -13.28
N GLY A 85 -21.85 17.41 -14.22
CA GLY A 85 -22.51 18.52 -14.90
C GLY A 85 -22.43 19.86 -14.17
N ALA A 86 -21.53 20.00 -13.19
CA ALA A 86 -21.31 21.28 -12.51
C ALA A 86 -20.72 22.33 -13.45
N GLY A 87 -21.18 23.58 -13.27
CA GLY A 87 -20.52 24.76 -13.81
C GLY A 87 -19.39 25.25 -12.89
N ALA A 88 -18.76 26.36 -13.27
CA ALA A 88 -17.58 26.89 -12.55
C ALA A 88 -17.84 27.22 -11.05
N ASP A 89 -19.05 27.63 -10.70
CA ASP A 89 -19.36 28.21 -9.38
C ASP A 89 -20.27 27.32 -8.49
N ASN A 90 -20.75 26.16 -8.99
CA ASN A 90 -21.74 25.34 -8.29
C ASN A 90 -21.30 23.91 -8.00
N GLY A 91 -20.00 23.63 -8.04
CA GLY A 91 -19.45 22.26 -7.86
C GLY A 91 -19.89 21.62 -6.55
N ALA A 92 -19.77 22.32 -5.42
CA ALA A 92 -20.15 21.80 -4.09
C ALA A 92 -21.67 21.52 -4.02
N GLU A 93 -22.52 22.39 -4.55
CA GLU A 93 -23.97 22.20 -4.58
C GLU A 93 -24.35 21.00 -5.45
N THR A 94 -23.74 20.86 -6.63
CA THR A 94 -23.94 19.74 -7.55
C THR A 94 -23.57 18.42 -6.86
N LEU A 95 -22.44 18.35 -6.16
CA LEU A 95 -22.02 17.18 -5.39
C LEU A 95 -23.02 16.80 -4.30
N MET A 96 -23.52 17.79 -3.54
CA MET A 96 -24.47 17.55 -2.45
C MET A 96 -25.85 17.10 -2.94
N GLN A 97 -26.25 17.47 -4.15
CA GLN A 97 -27.53 17.11 -4.76
C GLN A 97 -27.48 15.88 -5.65
N ALA A 98 -26.26 15.40 -5.97
CA ALA A 98 -26.06 14.23 -6.85
C ALA A 98 -26.63 12.95 -6.22
N ARG A 99 -27.26 12.14 -7.04
CA ARG A 99 -27.72 10.81 -6.60
C ARG A 99 -26.51 9.89 -6.41
N PRO A 100 -26.53 8.94 -5.46
CA PRO A 100 -25.43 7.98 -5.23
C PRO A 100 -24.96 7.28 -6.52
N ARG A 101 -25.88 6.93 -7.41
CA ARG A 101 -25.55 6.28 -8.69
C ARG A 101 -24.74 7.19 -9.61
N ASP A 102 -25.13 8.46 -9.70
CA ASP A 102 -24.44 9.43 -10.55
C ASP A 102 -23.01 9.67 -10.05
N LEU A 103 -22.81 9.66 -8.71
CA LEU A 103 -21.49 9.73 -8.09
C LEU A 103 -20.61 8.52 -8.46
N VAL A 104 -21.17 7.31 -8.44
CA VAL A 104 -20.44 6.08 -8.83
C VAL A 104 -20.08 6.14 -10.32
N ASP A 105 -21.01 6.47 -11.21
CA ASP A 105 -20.78 6.55 -12.65
C ASP A 105 -19.71 7.64 -12.99
N ALA A 106 -19.73 8.77 -12.28
CA ALA A 106 -18.72 9.82 -12.41
C ALA A 106 -17.35 9.35 -11.88
N LEU A 107 -17.32 8.61 -10.77
CA LEU A 107 -16.09 8.02 -10.21
C LEU A 107 -15.46 7.03 -11.18
N ASP A 108 -16.22 6.11 -11.74
CA ASP A 108 -15.72 5.13 -12.72
C ASP A 108 -15.12 5.85 -13.94
N THR A 109 -15.77 6.93 -14.39
CA THR A 109 -15.27 7.77 -15.48
C THR A 109 -13.97 8.49 -15.09
N LEU A 110 -13.88 9.05 -13.89
CA LEU A 110 -12.69 9.72 -13.37
C LEU A 110 -11.52 8.74 -13.29
N LEU A 111 -11.71 7.56 -12.71
CA LEU A 111 -10.68 6.52 -12.60
C LEU A 111 -10.19 6.06 -13.97
N ALA A 112 -11.09 5.83 -14.92
CA ALA A 112 -10.72 5.46 -16.29
C ALA A 112 -9.88 6.54 -16.99
N ARG A 113 -10.21 7.82 -16.76
CA ARG A 113 -9.45 8.96 -17.32
C ARG A 113 -8.10 9.15 -16.63
N SER A 114 -8.02 8.96 -15.32
CA SER A 114 -6.76 9.10 -14.58
C SER A 114 -5.67 8.19 -15.11
N LEU A 115 -6.02 6.99 -15.59
CA LEU A 115 -5.09 6.07 -16.25
C LEU A 115 -4.54 6.61 -17.58
N THR A 116 -5.27 7.49 -18.25
CA THR A 116 -4.90 8.05 -19.56
C THR A 116 -4.31 9.44 -19.45
N GLU A 117 -4.74 10.22 -18.47
CA GLU A 117 -4.39 11.64 -18.30
C GLU A 117 -3.28 11.86 -17.26
N MET A 118 -2.96 10.83 -16.44
CA MET A 118 -1.84 10.79 -15.50
C MET A 118 -1.76 11.96 -14.51
N ASP A 119 -2.87 12.24 -13.83
CA ASP A 119 -2.86 13.19 -12.70
C ASP A 119 -2.44 12.52 -11.35
N GLY A 120 -1.79 11.39 -11.43
CA GLY A 120 -1.40 10.51 -10.32
C GLY A 120 -1.93 9.09 -10.52
N ALA A 121 -1.28 8.11 -9.89
CA ALA A 121 -1.67 6.71 -10.04
C ALA A 121 -3.10 6.44 -9.54
N PHE A 122 -3.55 7.22 -8.56
CA PHE A 122 -4.89 7.12 -7.97
C PHE A 122 -5.47 8.51 -7.76
N SER A 123 -6.67 8.73 -8.28
CA SER A 123 -7.33 10.05 -8.24
C SER A 123 -8.00 10.37 -6.91
N LEU A 124 -8.20 9.39 -6.04
CA LEU A 124 -8.90 9.57 -4.76
C LEU A 124 -8.06 9.03 -3.60
N GLY A 125 -7.93 9.85 -2.57
CA GLY A 125 -7.20 9.50 -1.37
C GLY A 125 -7.28 10.60 -0.32
N PRO A 126 -6.53 10.46 0.78
CA PRO A 126 -6.41 11.51 1.78
C PRO A 126 -5.82 12.78 1.19
N THR A 127 -6.21 13.91 1.75
CA THR A 127 -5.62 15.22 1.42
C THR A 127 -4.93 15.76 2.66
N TYR A 128 -3.62 16.05 2.55
CA TYR A 128 -2.91 16.73 3.63
C TYR A 128 -3.07 18.25 3.56
N GLY A 129 -2.68 18.94 4.64
CA GLY A 129 -2.77 20.39 4.77
C GLY A 129 -4.00 20.88 5.52
N ASP A 130 -4.71 19.99 6.23
CA ASP A 130 -5.79 20.34 7.14
C ASP A 130 -5.45 19.98 8.61
N GLU A 131 -6.34 20.26 9.54
CA GLU A 131 -6.18 19.98 10.97
C GLU A 131 -6.07 18.48 11.29
N LEU A 132 -6.66 17.62 10.46
CA LEU A 132 -6.67 16.17 10.67
C LEU A 132 -5.40 15.51 10.14
N LEU A 133 -4.94 15.94 8.98
CA LEU A 133 -3.72 15.47 8.33
C LEU A 133 -2.88 16.69 7.91
N PRO A 134 -2.08 17.25 8.85
CA PRO A 134 -1.37 18.52 8.61
C PRO A 134 -0.30 18.43 7.51
N GLU A 135 0.31 17.25 7.32
CA GLU A 135 1.45 17.05 6.45
C GLU A 135 1.34 15.71 5.69
N ASP A 136 2.10 15.58 4.61
CA ASP A 136 2.28 14.29 3.93
C ASP A 136 2.76 13.21 4.91
N PRO A 137 2.15 12.02 4.96
CA PRO A 137 2.47 11.00 5.96
C PRO A 137 3.93 10.56 5.96
N VAL A 138 4.56 10.40 4.78
CA VAL A 138 5.97 10.00 4.69
C VAL A 138 6.88 11.14 5.14
N ALA A 139 6.53 12.39 4.82
CA ALA A 139 7.25 13.57 5.31
C ALA A 139 7.16 13.67 6.84
N ALA A 140 5.96 13.50 7.42
CA ALA A 140 5.76 13.46 8.88
C ALA A 140 6.56 12.34 9.56
N MET A 141 6.59 11.11 8.96
CA MET A 141 7.43 10.02 9.46
C MET A 141 8.91 10.40 9.45
N ARG A 142 9.40 10.95 8.34
CA ARG A 142 10.81 11.35 8.19
C ARG A 142 11.21 12.45 9.16
N ALA A 143 10.32 13.38 9.44
CA ALA A 143 10.50 14.44 10.43
C ALA A 143 10.37 13.96 11.89
N GLY A 144 9.91 12.73 12.13
CA GLY A 144 9.64 12.19 13.48
C GLY A 144 8.38 12.77 14.13
N ALA A 145 7.48 13.37 13.34
CA ALA A 145 6.20 13.89 13.76
C ALA A 145 5.08 12.84 13.77
N ALA A 146 5.30 11.70 13.09
CA ALA A 146 4.36 10.57 13.11
C ALA A 146 4.41 9.79 14.44
N HIS A 147 3.37 8.98 14.71
CA HIS A 147 3.31 8.12 15.90
C HIS A 147 4.44 7.09 15.91
N LYS A 148 5.21 7.05 17.00
CA LYS A 148 6.42 6.23 17.14
C LYS A 148 6.10 4.83 17.66
N VAL A 149 5.19 4.13 16.98
CA VAL A 149 4.81 2.76 17.31
C VAL A 149 5.59 1.77 16.44
N PRO A 150 5.81 0.52 16.89
CA PRO A 150 6.37 -0.53 16.05
C PRO A 150 5.57 -0.72 14.76
N LEU A 151 6.28 -0.91 13.63
CA LEU A 151 5.70 -1.04 12.30
C LEU A 151 6.21 -2.30 11.59
N ILE A 152 5.31 -3.09 11.01
CA ILE A 152 5.62 -4.02 9.93
C ILE A 152 5.16 -3.38 8.61
N VAL A 153 6.00 -3.40 7.58
CA VAL A 153 5.64 -2.98 6.23
C VAL A 153 6.23 -3.94 5.20
N GLY A 154 5.51 -4.23 4.14
CA GLY A 154 6.02 -5.12 3.10
C GLY A 154 5.16 -5.19 1.86
N THR A 155 5.58 -6.05 0.93
CA THR A 155 4.96 -6.21 -0.39
C THR A 155 4.94 -7.68 -0.81
N ASN A 156 4.19 -7.99 -1.86
CA ASN A 156 4.27 -9.25 -2.57
C ASN A 156 5.34 -9.18 -3.69
N ALA A 157 5.89 -10.30 -4.09
CA ALA A 157 6.96 -10.35 -5.11
C ALA A 157 6.49 -9.95 -6.52
N ASP A 158 5.23 -10.19 -6.84
CA ASP A 158 4.66 -10.03 -8.18
C ASP A 158 3.47 -9.04 -8.21
N GLU A 159 3.51 -7.96 -7.44
CA GLU A 159 2.41 -7.00 -7.21
C GLU A 159 1.63 -6.64 -8.48
N GLY A 160 2.33 -6.30 -9.54
CA GLY A 160 1.72 -5.79 -10.78
C GLY A 160 0.86 -6.79 -11.54
N ARG A 161 1.02 -8.11 -11.33
CA ARG A 161 0.39 -9.14 -12.16
C ARG A 161 -1.13 -9.18 -12.04
N LEU A 162 -1.71 -8.91 -10.86
CA LEU A 162 -3.15 -8.82 -10.67
C LEU A 162 -3.77 -7.79 -11.62
N PHE A 163 -3.11 -6.65 -11.76
CA PHE A 163 -3.61 -5.50 -12.49
C PHE A 163 -3.53 -5.63 -14.00
N THR A 164 -2.78 -6.59 -14.52
CA THR A 164 -2.77 -6.86 -15.96
C THR A 164 -4.04 -7.58 -16.43
N ARG A 165 -4.71 -8.32 -15.55
CA ARG A 165 -5.85 -9.19 -15.91
C ARG A 165 -7.20 -8.67 -15.41
N PHE A 166 -7.24 -8.17 -14.18
CA PHE A 166 -8.51 -7.92 -13.50
C PHE A 166 -8.82 -6.44 -13.29
N MET A 167 -7.79 -5.62 -13.16
CA MET A 167 -7.94 -4.19 -12.88
C MET A 167 -6.86 -3.40 -13.61
N LYS A 168 -7.20 -2.72 -14.69
CA LYS A 168 -6.22 -1.91 -15.44
C LYS A 168 -5.97 -0.57 -14.72
N LEU A 169 -5.52 -0.62 -13.48
CA LEU A 169 -5.29 0.56 -12.64
C LEU A 169 -3.82 0.97 -12.53
N LEU A 170 -2.87 0.19 -13.05
CA LEU A 170 -1.45 0.46 -12.95
C LEU A 170 -0.80 0.62 -14.32
N PRO A 171 0.32 1.37 -14.42
CA PRO A 171 1.10 1.51 -15.63
C PRO A 171 1.92 0.24 -15.90
N THR A 172 1.28 -0.83 -16.38
CA THR A 172 1.89 -2.14 -16.63
C THR A 172 2.18 -2.40 -18.10
N THR A 173 2.12 -1.37 -18.94
CA THR A 173 2.44 -1.43 -20.38
C THR A 173 3.45 -0.33 -20.74
N GLU A 174 4.26 -0.56 -21.78
CA GLU A 174 5.22 0.43 -22.25
C GLU A 174 4.61 1.82 -22.47
N PRO A 175 3.49 1.99 -23.21
CA PRO A 175 2.91 3.32 -23.39
C PRO A 175 2.44 3.99 -22.08
N ALA A 176 1.99 3.20 -21.10
CA ALA A 176 1.58 3.74 -19.81
C ALA A 176 2.81 4.18 -18.96
N ILE A 177 3.89 3.40 -19.00
CA ILE A 177 5.14 3.76 -18.32
C ILE A 177 5.80 4.97 -18.98
N GLU A 178 5.80 5.06 -20.30
CA GLU A 178 6.32 6.21 -21.01
C GLU A 178 5.56 7.50 -20.63
N ARG A 179 4.25 7.44 -20.50
CA ARG A 179 3.46 8.55 -19.96
C ARG A 179 3.81 8.87 -18.51
N LEU A 180 3.89 7.86 -17.64
CA LEU A 180 4.28 8.03 -16.24
C LEU A 180 5.61 8.78 -16.12
N LEU A 181 6.59 8.41 -16.92
CA LEU A 181 7.94 8.96 -16.88
C LEU A 181 8.12 10.20 -17.77
N SER A 182 7.09 10.65 -18.49
CA SER A 182 7.20 11.75 -19.45
C SER A 182 7.56 13.10 -18.82
N GLY A 183 7.25 13.29 -17.54
CA GLY A 183 7.60 14.51 -16.78
C GLY A 183 8.82 14.34 -15.88
N ALA A 184 9.44 13.16 -15.88
CA ALA A 184 10.64 12.92 -15.10
C ALA A 184 11.89 13.50 -15.80
N ASP A 185 12.90 13.82 -14.99
CA ASP A 185 14.23 14.09 -15.51
C ASP A 185 14.72 12.92 -16.40
N PRO A 186 15.31 13.21 -17.58
CA PRO A 186 15.79 12.17 -18.49
C PRO A 186 16.74 11.15 -17.85
N GLN A 187 17.60 11.57 -16.93
CA GLN A 187 18.49 10.65 -16.20
C GLN A 187 17.73 9.75 -15.23
N ALA A 188 16.69 10.28 -14.55
CA ALA A 188 15.82 9.47 -13.70
C ALA A 188 15.04 8.43 -14.53
N ARG A 189 14.52 8.83 -15.69
CA ARG A 189 13.82 7.91 -16.61
C ARG A 189 14.74 6.77 -17.07
N GLU A 190 15.95 7.08 -17.52
CA GLU A 190 16.94 6.09 -17.95
C GLU A 190 17.31 5.15 -16.79
N ARG A 191 17.60 5.69 -15.61
CA ARG A 191 17.93 4.93 -14.41
C ARG A 191 16.80 3.97 -14.01
N ILE A 192 15.56 4.44 -14.02
CA ILE A 192 14.39 3.62 -13.66
C ILE A 192 14.20 2.50 -14.67
N THR A 193 14.17 2.78 -15.97
CA THR A 193 13.94 1.75 -16.98
C THR A 193 15.06 0.73 -17.05
N ALA A 194 16.32 1.13 -16.86
CA ALA A 194 17.47 0.24 -16.82
C ALA A 194 17.44 -0.73 -15.61
N ALA A 195 16.78 -0.37 -14.52
CA ALA A 195 16.65 -1.23 -13.35
C ALA A 195 15.71 -2.44 -13.57
N TYR A 196 15.00 -2.50 -14.70
CA TYR A 196 14.09 -3.60 -15.05
C TYR A 196 14.60 -4.32 -16.29
N PRO A 197 15.43 -5.39 -16.14
CA PRO A 197 16.02 -6.09 -17.26
C PRO A 197 14.99 -6.56 -18.26
N GLY A 198 15.22 -6.23 -19.51
CA GLY A 198 14.31 -6.57 -20.59
C GLY A 198 13.22 -5.54 -20.89
N TYR A 199 13.18 -4.40 -20.16
CA TYR A 199 12.32 -3.30 -20.59
C TYR A 199 12.56 -2.97 -22.07
N PRO A 200 11.52 -2.78 -22.92
CA PRO A 200 10.10 -2.62 -22.56
C PRO A 200 9.23 -3.90 -22.67
N ARG A 201 9.78 -5.10 -22.49
CA ARG A 201 8.96 -6.32 -22.52
C ARG A 201 7.89 -6.31 -21.41
N ALA A 202 6.80 -7.03 -21.66
CA ALA A 202 5.61 -7.01 -20.79
C ALA A 202 5.90 -7.38 -19.33
N ASP A 203 6.75 -8.37 -19.08
CA ASP A 203 7.14 -8.80 -17.73
C ASP A 203 7.89 -7.70 -16.96
N ALA A 204 8.80 -7.00 -17.63
CA ALA A 204 9.53 -5.87 -17.06
C ALA A 204 8.60 -4.68 -16.80
N CYS A 205 7.67 -4.38 -17.71
CA CYS A 205 6.66 -3.34 -17.52
C CYS A 205 5.74 -3.64 -16.30
N VAL A 206 5.34 -4.91 -16.14
CA VAL A 206 4.51 -5.32 -15.00
C VAL A 206 5.27 -5.18 -13.68
N ALA A 207 6.54 -5.57 -13.64
CA ALA A 207 7.38 -5.42 -12.45
C ALA A 207 7.60 -3.94 -12.10
N LEU A 208 7.90 -3.10 -13.10
CA LEU A 208 8.08 -1.65 -12.93
C LEU A 208 6.79 -0.99 -12.39
N GLY A 209 5.64 -1.31 -12.99
CA GLY A 209 4.35 -0.77 -12.54
C GLY A 209 3.96 -1.23 -11.13
N GLY A 210 4.31 -2.45 -10.75
CA GLY A 210 4.13 -2.97 -9.39
C GLY A 210 5.01 -2.25 -8.37
N ASP A 211 6.30 -2.08 -8.67
CA ASP A 211 7.22 -1.35 -7.80
C ASP A 211 6.85 0.13 -7.70
N PHE A 212 6.41 0.77 -8.80
CA PHE A 212 5.89 2.13 -8.77
C PHE A 212 4.71 2.26 -7.80
N ALA A 213 3.76 1.33 -7.86
CA ALA A 213 2.52 1.44 -7.09
C ALA A 213 2.68 1.03 -5.62
N PHE A 214 3.53 0.06 -5.30
CA PHE A 214 3.62 -0.54 -3.97
C PHE A 214 5.05 -0.57 -3.41
N GLY A 215 6.03 -0.94 -4.21
CA GLY A 215 7.42 -1.04 -3.78
C GLY A 215 7.96 0.29 -3.28
N THR A 216 7.76 1.37 -4.04
CA THR A 216 8.26 2.72 -3.67
C THR A 216 7.65 3.20 -2.36
N ALA A 217 6.35 2.97 -2.12
CA ALA A 217 5.70 3.34 -0.87
C ALA A 217 6.27 2.55 0.32
N ALA A 218 6.40 1.22 0.16
CA ALA A 218 6.94 0.37 1.23
C ALA A 218 8.38 0.77 1.60
N TRP A 219 9.24 1.04 0.62
CA TRP A 219 10.63 1.49 0.86
C TRP A 219 10.67 2.84 1.55
N GLN A 220 9.90 3.83 1.07
CA GLN A 220 9.86 5.18 1.66
C GLN A 220 9.32 5.18 3.09
N ILE A 221 8.27 4.40 3.37
CA ILE A 221 7.71 4.25 4.71
C ILE A 221 8.72 3.57 5.64
N ALA A 222 9.38 2.49 5.21
CA ALA A 222 10.37 1.79 6.01
C ALA A 222 11.54 2.71 6.38
N GLU A 223 12.12 3.42 5.40
CA GLU A 223 13.22 4.37 5.59
C GLU A 223 12.82 5.53 6.49
N ALA A 224 11.65 6.13 6.26
CA ALA A 224 11.20 7.27 7.04
C ALA A 224 10.88 6.91 8.49
N HIS A 225 10.28 5.73 8.72
CA HIS A 225 9.83 5.33 10.06
C HIS A 225 10.95 4.74 10.94
N THR A 226 11.89 4.00 10.33
CA THR A 226 12.96 3.30 11.09
C THR A 226 13.86 4.23 11.89
N ALA A 227 13.99 5.49 11.48
CA ALA A 227 14.76 6.48 12.22
C ALA A 227 14.16 6.82 13.60
N HIS A 228 12.88 6.53 13.82
CA HIS A 228 12.14 6.99 15.00
C HIS A 228 11.46 5.86 15.80
N ALA A 229 11.22 4.70 15.16
CA ALA A 229 10.55 3.56 15.80
C ALA A 229 10.99 2.22 15.22
N PRO A 230 10.83 1.10 15.97
CA PRO A 230 11.12 -0.24 15.46
C PRO A 230 10.33 -0.54 14.19
N THR A 231 11.04 -0.85 13.12
CA THR A 231 10.44 -1.16 11.81
C THR A 231 10.93 -2.52 11.34
N TYR A 232 10.05 -3.30 10.76
CA TYR A 232 10.31 -4.63 10.21
C TYR A 232 9.77 -4.68 8.79
N VAL A 233 10.58 -5.22 7.86
CA VAL A 233 10.21 -5.27 6.45
C VAL A 233 10.07 -6.71 6.00
N TYR A 234 9.02 -7.00 5.22
CA TYR A 234 8.84 -8.31 4.60
C TYR A 234 8.64 -8.22 3.09
N ARG A 235 8.86 -9.36 2.42
CA ARG A 235 8.39 -9.65 1.08
C ARG A 235 7.73 -11.03 1.05
N TYR A 236 6.55 -11.09 0.47
CA TYR A 236 5.82 -12.34 0.34
C TYR A 236 6.03 -12.92 -1.07
N ASP A 237 6.87 -13.98 -1.15
CA ASP A 237 7.26 -14.63 -2.41
C ASP A 237 6.45 -15.91 -2.68
N TYR A 238 5.79 -16.45 -1.63
CA TYR A 238 5.09 -17.71 -1.78
C TYR A 238 3.83 -17.58 -2.62
N ALA A 239 3.71 -18.43 -3.63
CA ALA A 239 2.46 -18.68 -4.33
C ALA A 239 2.26 -20.19 -4.58
N PRO A 240 1.05 -20.73 -4.47
CA PRO A 240 0.75 -22.07 -4.94
C PRO A 240 1.03 -22.22 -6.44
N ARG A 241 1.38 -23.44 -6.88
CA ARG A 241 1.62 -23.73 -8.30
C ARG A 241 0.48 -23.32 -9.21
N THR A 242 -0.74 -23.43 -8.75
CA THR A 242 -1.93 -22.98 -9.49
C THR A 242 -1.89 -21.49 -9.81
N LEU A 243 -1.41 -20.64 -8.90
CA LEU A 243 -1.20 -19.22 -9.16
C LEU A 243 -0.02 -18.98 -10.10
N HIS A 244 1.07 -19.76 -10.00
CA HIS A 244 2.17 -19.68 -10.97
C HIS A 244 1.70 -20.08 -12.37
N TRP A 245 0.96 -21.18 -12.53
CA TRP A 245 0.43 -21.63 -13.82
C TRP A 245 -0.58 -20.65 -14.42
N SER A 246 -1.33 -19.95 -13.59
CA SER A 246 -2.22 -18.88 -14.07
C SER A 246 -1.48 -17.61 -14.49
N GLY A 247 -0.16 -17.52 -14.22
CA GLY A 247 0.65 -16.33 -14.46
C GLY A 247 0.53 -15.23 -13.39
N LEU A 248 -0.20 -15.47 -12.31
CA LEU A 248 -0.37 -14.50 -11.22
C LEU A 248 0.83 -14.50 -10.24
N GLY A 249 1.39 -15.68 -9.92
CA GLY A 249 2.46 -15.78 -8.93
C GLY A 249 2.04 -15.27 -7.55
N ALA A 250 2.98 -14.69 -6.81
CA ALA A 250 2.74 -13.99 -5.56
C ALA A 250 2.31 -12.55 -5.86
N THR A 251 1.14 -12.40 -6.45
CA THR A 251 0.59 -11.10 -6.85
C THR A 251 -0.04 -10.35 -5.69
N HIS A 252 -0.48 -9.12 -5.93
CA HIS A 252 -1.16 -8.27 -4.95
C HIS A 252 -2.23 -9.02 -4.16
N ALA A 253 -2.28 -8.82 -2.85
CA ALA A 253 -3.19 -9.46 -1.90
C ALA A 253 -3.02 -10.98 -1.73
N THR A 254 -1.96 -11.62 -2.27
CA THR A 254 -1.76 -13.08 -2.13
C THR A 254 -1.43 -13.47 -0.69
N GLU A 255 -0.72 -12.64 0.08
CA GLU A 255 -0.40 -12.87 1.49
C GLU A 255 -1.63 -12.98 2.37
N LEU A 256 -2.75 -12.34 2.01
CA LEU A 256 -4.01 -12.44 2.75
C LEU A 256 -4.51 -13.89 2.86
N LEU A 257 -4.18 -14.74 1.87
CA LEU A 257 -4.48 -16.17 1.93
C LEU A 257 -3.79 -16.84 3.12
N ALA A 258 -2.59 -16.36 3.48
CA ALA A 258 -1.82 -16.84 4.63
C ALA A 258 -2.24 -16.14 5.92
N VAL A 259 -2.42 -14.82 5.91
CA VAL A 259 -2.84 -13.99 7.05
C VAL A 259 -4.12 -14.54 7.66
N PHE A 260 -5.14 -14.79 6.83
CA PHE A 260 -6.46 -15.25 7.26
C PHE A 260 -6.65 -16.79 7.22
N ASP A 261 -5.58 -17.57 7.06
CA ASP A 261 -5.61 -19.03 6.97
C ASP A 261 -6.60 -19.57 5.91
N ILE A 262 -6.79 -18.83 4.83
CA ILE A 262 -7.72 -19.17 3.75
C ILE A 262 -7.35 -20.50 3.11
N TYR A 263 -6.08 -20.89 3.16
CA TYR A 263 -5.60 -22.19 2.69
C TYR A 263 -6.30 -23.39 3.38
N ARG A 264 -6.94 -23.23 4.55
CA ARG A 264 -7.72 -24.28 5.21
C ARG A 264 -9.14 -24.42 4.67
N THR A 265 -9.65 -23.40 4.00
CA THR A 265 -11.00 -23.41 3.44
C THR A 265 -11.10 -24.33 2.20
N ARG A 266 -12.33 -24.55 1.71
CA ARG A 266 -12.56 -25.28 0.45
C ARG A 266 -11.89 -24.58 -0.74
N PHE A 267 -11.97 -23.27 -0.80
CA PHE A 267 -11.30 -22.47 -1.83
C PHE A 267 -9.77 -22.64 -1.76
N GLY A 268 -9.17 -22.49 -0.59
CA GLY A 268 -7.73 -22.68 -0.40
C GLY A 268 -7.27 -24.11 -0.68
N SER A 269 -8.14 -25.12 -0.43
CA SER A 269 -7.85 -26.50 -0.79
C SER A 269 -7.82 -26.71 -2.30
N ALA A 270 -8.73 -26.10 -3.04
CA ALA A 270 -8.71 -26.12 -4.52
C ALA A 270 -7.49 -25.40 -5.07
N LEU A 271 -7.16 -24.24 -4.51
CA LEU A 271 -6.00 -23.43 -4.90
C LEU A 271 -4.66 -24.19 -4.69
N THR A 272 -4.58 -25.04 -3.67
CA THR A 272 -3.38 -25.83 -3.32
C THR A 272 -3.42 -27.28 -3.80
N ALA A 273 -4.37 -27.64 -4.68
CA ALA A 273 -4.57 -29.03 -5.16
C ALA A 273 -3.36 -29.60 -5.92
N ALA A 274 -2.47 -28.74 -6.47
CA ALA A 274 -1.26 -29.13 -7.16
C ALA A 274 -0.08 -29.49 -6.20
N MET A 275 -0.38 -30.23 -5.12
CA MET A 275 0.58 -30.73 -4.12
C MET A 275 1.24 -29.66 -3.25
N ASP A 276 0.68 -28.45 -3.17
CA ASP A 276 1.25 -27.32 -2.42
C ASP A 276 0.65 -27.14 -1.01
N ARG A 277 -0.38 -27.89 -0.67
CA ARG A 277 -1.15 -27.70 0.57
C ARG A 277 -0.28 -27.69 1.82
N ARG A 278 0.70 -28.60 1.93
CA ARG A 278 1.59 -28.64 3.10
C ARG A 278 2.44 -27.38 3.21
N SER A 279 2.99 -26.91 2.10
CA SER A 279 3.79 -25.68 2.04
C SER A 279 2.94 -24.46 2.37
N ALA A 280 1.76 -24.33 1.75
CA ALA A 280 0.82 -23.24 2.02
C ALA A 280 0.45 -23.12 3.50
N LEU A 281 0.10 -24.25 4.13
CA LEU A 281 -0.24 -24.27 5.54
C LEU A 281 0.97 -24.00 6.45
N THR A 282 2.19 -24.31 6.00
CA THR A 282 3.40 -24.00 6.76
C THR A 282 3.71 -22.51 6.71
N VAL A 283 3.64 -21.89 5.52
CA VAL A 283 3.82 -20.45 5.33
C VAL A 283 2.75 -19.68 6.12
N SER A 284 1.48 -20.11 6.03
CA SER A 284 0.38 -19.47 6.77
C SER A 284 0.64 -19.51 8.29
N ARG A 285 1.06 -20.66 8.84
CA ARG A 285 1.35 -20.78 10.29
C ARG A 285 2.51 -19.90 10.72
N ASP A 286 3.57 -19.83 9.93
CA ASP A 286 4.76 -18.99 10.21
C ASP A 286 4.36 -17.51 10.21
N LEU A 287 3.70 -17.03 9.14
CA LEU A 287 3.25 -15.66 9.03
C LEU A 287 2.31 -15.28 10.17
N GLN A 288 1.28 -16.09 10.45
CA GLN A 288 0.35 -15.83 11.55
C GLN A 288 1.01 -15.84 12.92
N ALA A 289 2.02 -16.69 13.15
CA ALA A 289 2.76 -16.68 14.40
C ALA A 289 3.47 -15.35 14.63
N ARG A 290 4.06 -14.78 13.54
CA ARG A 290 4.75 -13.50 13.56
C ARG A 290 3.81 -12.31 13.73
N TRP A 291 2.66 -12.30 13.02
CA TRP A 291 1.63 -11.26 13.18
C TRP A 291 1.07 -11.25 14.60
N ARG A 292 0.79 -12.44 15.18
CA ARG A 292 0.35 -12.55 16.57
C ARG A 292 1.44 -12.19 17.59
N GLY A 293 2.70 -12.54 17.33
CA GLY A 293 3.83 -12.11 18.15
C GLY A 293 3.93 -10.61 18.18
N PHE A 294 3.94 -10.00 17.00
CA PHE A 294 4.01 -8.56 16.82
C PHE A 294 2.84 -7.82 17.48
N SER A 295 1.61 -8.30 17.30
CA SER A 295 0.43 -7.67 17.90
C SER A 295 0.40 -7.74 19.43
N ARG A 296 1.20 -8.63 20.04
CA ARG A 296 1.30 -8.75 21.51
C ARG A 296 2.41 -7.90 22.10
N THR A 297 3.51 -7.74 21.39
CA THR A 297 4.76 -7.24 21.97
C THR A 297 5.45 -6.15 21.14
N GLY A 298 4.98 -5.88 19.93
CA GLY A 298 5.67 -5.02 18.96
C GLY A 298 6.90 -5.70 18.32
N VAL A 299 7.12 -7.01 18.56
CA VAL A 299 8.26 -7.78 18.01
C VAL A 299 7.72 -9.02 17.29
N PRO A 300 8.01 -9.22 16.00
CA PRO A 300 7.44 -10.34 15.23
C PRO A 300 8.16 -11.68 15.42
N GLY A 301 9.34 -11.68 16.06
CA GLY A 301 10.17 -12.85 16.34
C GLY A 301 11.65 -12.47 16.40
N ASP A 302 12.45 -13.27 17.13
CA ASP A 302 13.88 -13.00 17.35
C ASP A 302 14.73 -13.20 16.07
N ASP A 303 14.24 -13.97 15.13
CA ASP A 303 14.87 -14.25 13.83
C ASP A 303 14.48 -13.26 12.72
N TRP A 304 13.70 -12.22 13.07
CA TRP A 304 13.35 -11.13 12.16
C TRP A 304 14.06 -9.83 12.60
N PRO A 305 15.20 -9.48 11.99
CA PRO A 305 15.96 -8.30 12.40
C PRO A 305 15.17 -7.03 12.11
N ARG A 306 15.37 -6.01 12.97
CA ARG A 306 14.85 -4.67 12.73
C ARG A 306 15.47 -4.10 11.47
N TYR A 307 14.65 -3.41 10.67
CA TYR A 307 15.12 -2.69 9.51
C TYR A 307 16.05 -1.53 9.92
N THR A 308 17.11 -1.35 9.18
CA THR A 308 18.04 -0.21 9.27
C THR A 308 18.41 0.23 7.87
N ASP A 309 18.71 1.51 7.68
CA ASP A 309 19.11 2.03 6.36
C ASP A 309 20.47 1.50 5.89
N SER A 310 21.30 1.00 6.80
CA SER A 310 22.62 0.44 6.46
C SER A 310 22.56 -1.00 5.97
N GLU A 311 21.69 -1.84 6.55
CA GLU A 311 21.64 -3.27 6.25
C GLU A 311 20.41 -3.69 5.47
N ARG A 312 19.27 -2.99 5.65
CA ARG A 312 18.02 -3.20 4.95
C ARG A 312 17.52 -4.66 4.95
N PRO A 313 17.44 -5.31 6.13
CA PRO A 313 16.98 -6.69 6.20
C PRO A 313 15.50 -6.79 5.82
N VAL A 314 15.18 -7.77 4.98
CA VAL A 314 13.84 -8.10 4.52
C VAL A 314 13.57 -9.57 4.84
N LEU A 315 12.52 -9.86 5.60
CA LEU A 315 12.08 -11.24 5.81
C LEU A 315 11.27 -11.70 4.61
N VAL A 316 11.78 -12.69 3.90
CA VAL A 316 11.12 -13.25 2.72
C VAL A 316 10.31 -14.47 3.12
N PHE A 317 8.98 -14.37 2.97
CA PHE A 317 8.05 -15.49 3.16
C PHE A 317 7.93 -16.30 1.87
N ASP A 318 8.52 -17.49 1.88
CA ASP A 318 8.44 -18.47 0.81
C ASP A 318 8.33 -19.87 1.43
N ARG A 319 8.46 -20.94 0.66
CA ARG A 319 8.54 -22.33 1.15
C ARG A 319 9.57 -22.50 2.29
N ARG A 320 10.62 -21.71 2.28
CA ARG A 320 11.58 -21.47 3.37
C ARG A 320 11.64 -19.99 3.65
N THR A 321 11.17 -19.58 4.79
CA THR A 321 11.33 -18.21 5.30
C THR A 321 12.81 -17.93 5.52
N ARG A 322 13.30 -16.77 5.09
CA ARG A 322 14.70 -16.36 5.17
C ARG A 322 14.83 -14.84 5.24
N VAL A 323 15.94 -14.36 5.77
CA VAL A 323 16.30 -12.94 5.69
C VAL A 323 17.16 -12.70 4.45
N GLU A 324 16.84 -11.69 3.68
CA GLU A 324 17.66 -11.14 2.62
C GLU A 324 18.00 -9.69 2.94
N TYR A 325 19.16 -9.20 2.51
CA TYR A 325 19.61 -7.84 2.77
C TYR A 325 19.52 -7.02 1.48
N ASP A 326 18.67 -5.98 1.47
CA ASP A 326 18.39 -5.11 0.32
C ASP A 326 18.16 -5.88 -1.02
N PRO A 327 17.24 -6.87 -1.06
CA PRO A 327 17.15 -7.84 -2.17
C PRO A 327 16.87 -7.20 -3.54
N HIS A 328 16.39 -5.98 -3.58
CA HIS A 328 16.10 -5.21 -4.79
C HIS A 328 16.79 -3.86 -4.81
N ALA A 329 18.02 -3.77 -4.25
CA ALA A 329 18.80 -2.54 -4.18
C ALA A 329 18.82 -1.74 -5.50
N HIS A 330 19.06 -2.40 -6.63
CA HIS A 330 19.10 -1.76 -7.95
C HIS A 330 17.77 -1.12 -8.36
N ARG A 331 16.62 -1.71 -7.97
CA ARG A 331 15.30 -1.14 -8.22
C ARG A 331 15.02 0.02 -7.26
N ARG A 332 15.20 -0.22 -5.96
CA ARG A 332 14.98 0.79 -4.93
C ARG A 332 15.77 2.07 -5.23
N THR A 333 17.07 1.96 -5.48
CA THR A 333 17.93 3.11 -5.78
C THR A 333 17.56 3.81 -7.09
N ALA A 334 17.01 3.07 -8.06
CA ALA A 334 16.53 3.68 -9.30
C ALA A 334 15.36 4.64 -9.08
N TRP A 335 14.52 4.40 -8.06
CA TRP A 335 13.39 5.25 -7.71
C TRP A 335 13.75 6.38 -6.73
N GLU A 336 14.98 6.43 -6.19
CA GLU A 336 15.40 7.50 -5.28
C GLU A 336 15.26 8.87 -5.96
N GLY A 337 14.62 9.80 -5.25
CA GLY A 337 14.38 11.16 -5.76
C GLY A 337 13.29 11.26 -6.83
N PHE A 338 12.69 10.16 -7.25
CA PHE A 338 11.53 10.23 -8.14
C PHE A 338 10.30 10.68 -7.35
N SER A 339 9.69 11.75 -7.80
CA SER A 339 8.36 12.20 -7.36
C SER A 339 7.50 12.42 -8.60
N LEU A 340 6.23 12.09 -8.51
CA LEU A 340 5.27 12.59 -9.49
C LEU A 340 5.26 14.11 -9.30
N ALA A 341 5.84 14.84 -10.25
CA ALA A 341 5.80 16.30 -10.23
C ALA A 341 4.33 16.70 -10.03
N SER A 342 4.07 17.60 -9.10
CA SER A 342 2.78 18.28 -8.97
C SER A 342 2.54 19.04 -10.27
N ARG A 343 1.80 18.45 -11.20
CA ARG A 343 1.38 19.05 -12.46
C ARG A 343 0.11 19.82 -12.29
#